data_204d6b7b40ea7c1bf491d01577685afe
#
_entry.id   204d6b7b40ea7c1bf491d01577685afe
#
_cell.length_a   1.000
_cell.length_b   1.000
_cell.length_c   1.000
_cell.angle_alpha   90.00
_cell.angle_beta   90.00
_cell.angle_gamma   90.00
#
_symmetry.space_group_name_H-M   'P 1'
#
loop_
_entity.id
_entity.type
_entity.pdbx_description
1 polymer ?
#
loop_
_entity_poly.entity_id
_entity_poly.type
_entity_poly.pdbx_seq_one_letter_code
_entity_poly.pdbx_strand_id
1 'polypeptide(L)'
;YSHKVQLPSGGSLVIDYTEALVSIDINSARATRGSDIETTALNTNLEAADEIARQLRIRDLGGLIVIDFIDMESQKNQRDVEQRLRDAVRMDRARIQIGHLSRFGLLEMSRQRLRPSLDESSHIACPRCAGIGSIRSVESMTLAILRLIGEEMRKDRTARVIAEVPVDVATYLINEKRDWLRTLEDKSDAELVLVPNNHIKT
;
A
#
# COMPACT_ATOMS: atom_id res chain seq x y z
N TYR A 1 13.66 11.56 -0.29
CA TYR A 1 12.29 11.45 0.24
C TYR A 1 12.05 10.02 0.70
N SER A 2 12.40 9.75 1.98
CA SER A 2 12.17 8.43 2.56
C SER A 2 10.68 8.26 2.88
N HIS A 3 10.16 7.06 2.63
CA HIS A 3 8.85 6.59 3.07
C HIS A 3 8.68 6.71 4.61
N LYS A 4 9.76 6.51 5.36
CA LYS A 4 9.81 6.64 6.81
C LYS A 4 10.59 7.89 7.23
N VAL A 5 9.99 8.70 8.11
CA VAL A 5 10.58 9.92 8.70
C VAL A 5 10.75 9.71 10.20
N GLN A 6 11.94 9.96 10.72
CA GLN A 6 12.24 9.82 12.16
C GLN A 6 11.79 11.06 12.92
N LEU A 7 11.25 10.85 14.12
CA LEU A 7 10.90 11.90 15.07
C LEU A 7 12.01 12.08 16.13
N PRO A 8 12.16 13.26 16.73
CA PRO A 8 13.19 13.54 17.74
C PRO A 8 13.16 12.60 18.95
N SER A 9 11.97 12.18 19.39
CA SER A 9 11.77 11.23 20.50
C SER A 9 12.14 9.79 20.16
N GLY A 10 12.52 9.48 18.92
CA GLY A 10 12.79 8.13 18.42
C GLY A 10 11.59 7.45 17.77
N GLY A 11 10.41 8.05 17.81
CA GLY A 11 9.25 7.63 17.02
C GLY A 11 9.45 7.86 15.53
N SER A 12 8.47 7.50 14.71
CA SER A 12 8.55 7.67 13.25
C SER A 12 7.19 7.85 12.61
N LEU A 13 7.16 8.60 11.51
CA LEU A 13 6.04 8.67 10.58
C LEU A 13 6.29 7.73 9.41
N VAL A 14 5.27 7.04 8.98
CA VAL A 14 5.25 6.29 7.72
C VAL A 14 4.24 6.98 6.80
N ILE A 15 4.67 7.42 5.64
CA ILE A 15 3.86 8.17 4.69
C ILE A 15 3.65 7.32 3.45
N ASP A 16 2.41 6.89 3.24
CA ASP A 16 2.00 6.03 2.15
C ASP A 16 1.07 6.75 1.18
N TYR A 17 1.30 6.53 -0.11
CA TYR A 17 0.45 7.01 -1.17
C TYR A 17 -0.46 5.88 -1.64
N THR A 18 -1.75 6.12 -1.59
CA THR A 18 -2.73 5.25 -2.25
C THR A 18 -3.27 5.95 -3.51
N GLU A 19 -4.05 5.25 -4.31
CA GLU A 19 -4.68 5.83 -5.50
C GLU A 19 -5.56 7.06 -5.16
N ALA A 20 -6.23 7.04 -4.01
CA ALA A 20 -7.24 8.03 -3.64
C ALA A 20 -6.79 9.04 -2.57
N LEU A 21 -5.85 8.68 -1.69
CA LEU A 21 -5.47 9.48 -0.53
C LEU A 21 -4.01 9.23 -0.11
N VAL A 22 -3.51 10.09 0.76
CA VAL A 22 -2.26 9.87 1.48
C VAL A 22 -2.58 9.41 2.90
N SER A 23 -2.01 8.30 3.33
CA SER A 23 -2.08 7.85 4.72
C SER A 23 -0.77 8.14 5.45
N ILE A 24 -0.88 8.56 6.70
CA ILE A 24 0.27 8.84 7.57
C ILE A 24 0.05 8.06 8.87
N ASP A 25 0.90 7.07 9.11
CA ASP A 25 0.91 6.25 10.32
C ASP A 25 2.01 6.73 11.27
N ILE A 26 1.70 6.78 12.58
CA ILE A 26 2.60 7.25 13.62
C ILE A 26 3.00 6.10 14.52
N ASN A 27 4.29 5.82 14.54
CA ASN A 27 4.89 4.79 15.39
C ASN A 27 5.68 5.43 16.53
N SER A 28 5.37 5.04 17.79
CA SER A 28 6.17 5.48 18.95
C SER A 28 7.48 4.72 19.06
N ALA A 29 8.47 5.34 19.73
CA ALA A 29 9.58 4.58 20.29
C ALA A 29 9.05 3.60 21.36
N ARG A 30 9.74 2.47 21.58
CA ARG A 30 9.32 1.49 22.59
C ARG A 30 9.17 2.15 23.95
N ALA A 31 7.94 2.30 24.43
CA ALA A 31 7.64 2.72 25.80
C ALA A 31 7.91 1.56 26.77
N THR A 32 8.68 1.79 27.82
CA THR A 32 9.15 0.73 28.72
C THR A 32 8.37 0.62 30.04
N ARG A 33 7.41 1.55 30.36
CA ARG A 33 6.66 1.54 31.63
C ARG A 33 5.24 2.08 31.51
N GLY A 34 4.29 1.47 32.19
CA GLY A 34 2.83 1.67 32.03
C GLY A 34 2.28 3.08 32.35
N SER A 35 2.84 3.85 33.30
CA SER A 35 2.42 5.25 33.57
C SER A 35 2.88 6.25 32.52
N ASP A 36 3.83 5.85 31.66
CA ASP A 36 4.44 6.68 30.64
C ASP A 36 3.79 6.50 29.26
N ILE A 37 2.86 5.55 29.11
CA ILE A 37 2.27 5.22 27.78
C ILE A 37 1.47 6.40 27.25
N GLU A 38 0.53 6.95 28.03
CA GLU A 38 -0.31 8.08 27.62
C GLU A 38 0.57 9.34 27.38
N THR A 39 1.54 9.60 28.25
CA THR A 39 2.47 10.72 28.12
C THR A 39 3.37 10.54 26.89
N THR A 40 3.84 9.32 26.65
CA THR A 40 4.65 9.00 25.48
C THR A 40 3.83 9.15 24.20
N ALA A 41 2.57 8.67 24.18
CA ALA A 41 1.66 8.83 23.06
C ALA A 41 1.40 10.32 22.77
N LEU A 42 1.10 11.11 23.78
CA LEU A 42 0.90 12.55 23.65
C LEU A 42 2.14 13.24 23.06
N ASN A 43 3.31 13.02 23.64
CA ASN A 43 4.54 13.66 23.18
C ASN A 43 4.88 13.26 21.73
N THR A 44 4.78 11.98 21.41
CA THR A 44 5.01 11.49 20.05
C THR A 44 4.02 12.10 19.06
N ASN A 45 2.75 12.18 19.42
CA ASN A 45 1.70 12.77 18.58
C ASN A 45 1.88 14.27 18.37
N LEU A 46 2.35 15.01 19.39
CA LEU A 46 2.67 16.44 19.27
C LEU A 46 3.86 16.67 18.33
N GLU A 47 4.94 15.89 18.47
CA GLU A 47 6.07 15.93 17.53
C GLU A 47 5.65 15.54 16.10
N ALA A 48 4.81 14.51 15.99
CA ALA A 48 4.25 14.07 14.73
C ALA A 48 3.43 15.17 14.05
N ALA A 49 2.60 15.91 14.77
CA ALA A 49 1.80 17.01 14.24
C ALA A 49 2.67 18.10 13.59
N ASP A 50 3.78 18.48 14.25
CA ASP A 50 4.74 19.43 13.70
C ASP A 50 5.44 18.90 12.46
N GLU A 51 5.91 17.66 12.52
CA GLU A 51 6.63 17.04 11.40
C GLU A 51 5.71 16.77 10.22
N ILE A 52 4.47 16.35 10.44
CA ILE A 52 3.46 16.17 9.37
C ILE A 52 3.27 17.51 8.63
N ALA A 53 3.03 18.59 9.35
CA ALA A 53 2.88 19.92 8.73
C ALA A 53 4.12 20.30 7.91
N ARG A 54 5.32 19.94 8.36
CA ARG A 54 6.57 20.15 7.62
C ARG A 54 6.63 19.29 6.36
N GLN A 55 6.30 17.98 6.46
CA GLN A 55 6.33 17.04 5.35
C GLN A 55 5.30 17.37 4.26
N LEU A 56 4.11 17.87 4.65
CA LEU A 56 3.09 18.35 3.70
C LEU A 56 3.66 19.43 2.77
N ARG A 57 4.43 20.38 3.32
CA ARG A 57 5.06 21.46 2.54
C ARG A 57 6.24 20.99 1.72
N ILE A 58 7.14 20.17 2.30
CA ILE A 58 8.36 19.69 1.64
C ILE A 58 8.03 18.79 0.45
N ARG A 59 7.06 17.89 0.61
CA ARG A 59 6.66 16.93 -0.41
C ARG A 59 5.56 17.45 -1.34
N ASP A 60 5.00 18.60 -1.02
CA ASP A 60 3.85 19.19 -1.70
C ASP A 60 2.64 18.23 -1.75
N LEU A 61 2.39 17.57 -0.62
CA LEU A 61 1.27 16.63 -0.50
C LEU A 61 -0.05 17.37 -0.59
N GLY A 62 -0.97 16.89 -1.40
CA GLY A 62 -2.29 17.48 -1.55
C GLY A 62 -3.37 16.44 -1.77
N GLY A 63 -4.61 16.84 -1.65
CA GLY A 63 -5.78 15.97 -1.69
C GLY A 63 -6.23 15.57 -0.29
N LEU A 64 -6.87 14.42 -0.19
CA LEU A 64 -7.30 13.85 1.09
C LEU A 64 -6.12 13.17 1.79
N ILE A 65 -5.96 13.46 3.07
CA ILE A 65 -4.90 12.92 3.91
C ILE A 65 -5.55 12.37 5.17
N VAL A 66 -5.23 11.14 5.51
CA VAL A 66 -5.68 10.48 6.74
C VAL A 66 -4.47 10.23 7.61
N ILE A 67 -4.54 10.69 8.85
CA ILE A 67 -3.47 10.56 9.85
C ILE A 67 -3.95 9.60 10.92
N ASP A 68 -3.18 8.57 11.20
CA ASP A 68 -3.40 7.61 12.26
C ASP A 68 -2.50 7.97 13.46
N PHE A 69 -3.10 8.69 14.42
CA PHE A 69 -2.43 9.08 15.66
C PHE A 69 -2.42 7.91 16.64
N ILE A 70 -1.37 7.86 17.46
CA ILE A 70 -1.30 6.89 18.56
C ILE A 70 -2.47 7.12 19.49
N ASP A 71 -3.17 6.05 19.88
CA ASP A 71 -4.33 6.10 20.74
C ASP A 71 -4.06 6.84 22.06
N MET A 72 -4.99 7.71 22.46
CA MET A 72 -4.96 8.47 23.69
C MET A 72 -6.33 8.37 24.37
N GLU A 73 -6.34 8.06 25.66
CA GLU A 73 -7.58 7.98 26.44
C GLU A 73 -8.12 9.37 26.85
N SER A 74 -7.20 10.31 27.10
CA SER A 74 -7.54 11.67 27.53
C SER A 74 -8.07 12.53 26.41
N GLN A 75 -9.33 12.96 26.46
CA GLN A 75 -9.91 13.94 25.53
C GLN A 75 -9.16 15.27 25.50
N LYS A 76 -8.52 15.66 26.60
CA LYS A 76 -7.68 16.85 26.65
C LYS A 76 -6.46 16.67 25.75
N ASN A 77 -5.77 15.55 25.87
CA ASN A 77 -4.61 15.23 25.05
C ASN A 77 -4.96 15.18 23.56
N GLN A 78 -6.12 14.59 23.23
CA GLN A 78 -6.62 14.58 21.86
C GLN A 78 -6.80 16.00 21.29
N ARG A 79 -7.42 16.90 22.06
CA ARG A 79 -7.61 18.31 21.67
C ARG A 79 -6.29 19.05 21.55
N ASP A 80 -5.33 18.78 22.44
CA ASP A 80 -4.00 19.40 22.39
C ASP A 80 -3.27 19.01 21.10
N VAL A 81 -3.37 17.75 20.67
CA VAL A 81 -2.79 17.28 19.38
C VAL A 81 -3.50 17.92 18.18
N GLU A 82 -4.85 17.96 18.18
CA GLU A 82 -5.60 18.65 17.12
C GLU A 82 -5.19 20.12 17.01
N GLN A 83 -5.11 20.81 18.15
CA GLN A 83 -4.73 22.22 18.17
C GLN A 83 -3.29 22.42 17.69
N ARG A 84 -2.36 21.55 18.07
CA ARG A 84 -0.98 21.57 17.61
C ARG A 84 -0.88 21.44 16.10
N LEU A 85 -1.61 20.49 15.51
CA LEU A 85 -1.65 20.31 14.06
C LEU A 85 -2.23 21.56 13.37
N ARG A 86 -3.35 22.12 13.88
CA ARG A 86 -3.95 23.35 13.34
C ARG A 86 -2.99 24.51 13.35
N ASP A 87 -2.21 24.66 14.41
CA ASP A 87 -1.22 25.72 14.55
C ASP A 87 -0.01 25.51 13.63
N ALA A 88 0.46 24.27 13.51
CA ALA A 88 1.61 23.92 12.66
C ALA A 88 1.34 24.14 11.16
N VAL A 89 0.09 23.97 10.70
CA VAL A 89 -0.28 24.18 9.29
C VAL A 89 -0.61 25.65 8.96
N ARG A 90 -0.70 26.55 9.92
CA ARG A 90 -1.03 27.98 9.65
C ARG A 90 -0.05 28.67 8.71
N MET A 91 1.20 28.21 8.68
CA MET A 91 2.24 28.77 7.81
C MET A 91 2.17 28.23 6.37
N ASP A 92 1.28 27.27 6.09
CA ASP A 92 1.13 26.72 4.76
C ASP A 92 0.39 27.70 3.83
N ARG A 93 0.88 27.84 2.61
CA ARG A 93 0.24 28.66 1.58
C ARG A 93 -1.00 28.00 0.95
N ALA A 94 -1.09 26.68 1.07
CA ALA A 94 -2.21 25.92 0.56
C ALA A 94 -3.43 26.05 1.49
N ARG A 95 -4.62 26.03 0.91
CA ARG A 95 -5.85 25.94 1.69
C ARG A 95 -5.96 24.57 2.34
N ILE A 96 -6.10 24.54 3.67
CA ILE A 96 -6.19 23.31 4.46
C ILE A 96 -7.49 23.32 5.24
N GLN A 97 -8.18 22.16 5.23
CA GLN A 97 -9.32 21.88 6.10
C GLN A 97 -8.94 20.69 6.97
N ILE A 98 -9.19 20.78 8.27
CA ILE A 98 -8.83 19.75 9.25
C ILE A 98 -10.10 19.33 10.00
N GLY A 99 -10.37 18.03 10.03
CA GLY A 99 -11.44 17.42 10.80
C GLY A 99 -11.14 17.39 12.29
N HIS A 100 -11.85 16.55 12.99
CA HIS A 100 -11.64 16.22 14.40
C HIS A 100 -11.03 14.82 14.51
N LEU A 101 -10.26 14.62 15.57
CA LEU A 101 -9.75 13.28 15.90
C LEU A 101 -10.92 12.37 16.24
N SER A 102 -11.05 11.27 15.53
CA SER A 102 -12.09 10.28 15.77
C SER A 102 -11.76 9.46 17.03
N ARG A 103 -12.78 8.74 17.53
CA ARG A 103 -12.58 7.80 18.64
C ARG A 103 -11.63 6.64 18.31
N PHE A 104 -11.23 6.50 17.06
CA PHE A 104 -10.28 5.49 16.58
C PHE A 104 -8.87 6.04 16.32
N GLY A 105 -8.55 7.23 16.84
CA GLY A 105 -7.24 7.86 16.61
C GLY A 105 -7.05 8.47 15.21
N LEU A 106 -8.05 8.38 14.32
CA LEU A 106 -7.95 8.88 12.95
C LEU A 106 -8.33 10.35 12.85
N LEU A 107 -7.52 11.12 12.14
CA LEU A 107 -7.80 12.50 11.78
C LEU A 107 -7.76 12.66 10.26
N GLU A 108 -8.84 13.17 9.72
CA GLU A 108 -8.96 13.48 8.30
C GLU A 108 -8.64 14.94 8.04
N MET A 109 -7.88 15.20 6.98
CA MET A 109 -7.62 16.55 6.52
C MET A 109 -7.58 16.60 5.00
N SER A 110 -7.84 17.79 4.45
CA SER A 110 -7.75 18.07 3.02
C SER A 110 -6.82 19.24 2.80
N ARG A 111 -5.86 19.10 1.90
CA ARG A 111 -4.94 20.15 1.49
C ARG A 111 -5.06 20.39 -0.01
N GLN A 112 -5.21 21.65 -0.39
CA GLN A 112 -5.25 22.04 -1.79
C GLN A 112 -3.97 21.61 -2.52
N ARG A 113 -4.11 20.96 -3.67
CA ARG A 113 -2.99 20.66 -4.56
C ARG A 113 -2.56 21.94 -5.25
N LEU A 114 -1.33 22.40 -5.00
CA LEU A 114 -0.76 23.58 -5.66
C LEU A 114 -0.06 23.18 -6.96
N ARG A 115 0.53 21.99 -6.99
CA ARG A 115 1.23 21.37 -8.11
C ARG A 115 1.28 19.84 -7.91
N PRO A 116 1.70 19.04 -8.90
CA PRO A 116 1.96 17.63 -8.70
C PRO A 116 2.96 17.42 -7.54
N SER A 117 2.74 16.41 -6.72
CA SER A 117 3.66 16.08 -5.63
C SER A 117 5.04 15.74 -6.18
N LEU A 118 6.09 15.91 -5.37
CA LEU A 118 7.45 15.56 -5.78
C LEU A 118 7.57 14.07 -6.11
N ASP A 119 6.79 13.24 -5.46
CA ASP A 119 6.75 11.81 -5.71
C ASP A 119 6.11 11.51 -7.08
N GLU A 120 4.96 12.10 -7.38
CA GLU A 120 4.31 11.97 -8.69
C GLU A 120 5.19 12.44 -9.86
N SER A 121 6.04 13.43 -9.63
CA SER A 121 6.91 13.99 -10.67
C SER A 121 8.21 13.20 -10.89
N SER A 122 8.64 12.41 -9.91
CA SER A 122 9.94 11.71 -9.91
C SER A 122 9.83 10.19 -10.04
N HIS A 123 8.63 9.62 -9.87
CA HIS A 123 8.39 8.18 -9.93
C HIS A 123 7.35 7.82 -10.98
N ILE A 124 7.47 6.62 -11.50
CA ILE A 124 6.45 6.00 -12.36
C ILE A 124 5.84 4.82 -11.61
N ALA A 125 4.55 4.53 -11.87
CA ALA A 125 3.92 3.35 -11.30
C ALA A 125 4.72 2.09 -11.65
N CYS A 126 4.95 1.22 -10.66
CA CYS A 126 5.67 -0.02 -10.89
C CYS A 126 4.92 -0.89 -11.93
N PRO A 127 5.52 -1.25 -13.07
CA PRO A 127 4.82 -2.01 -14.11
C PRO A 127 4.42 -3.42 -13.67
N ARG A 128 4.99 -3.92 -12.56
CA ARG A 128 4.71 -5.26 -12.04
C ARG A 128 3.51 -5.30 -11.10
N CYS A 129 3.40 -4.35 -10.17
CA CYS A 129 2.31 -4.32 -9.18
C CYS A 129 1.33 -3.14 -9.37
N ALA A 130 1.55 -2.29 -10.36
CA ALA A 130 0.74 -1.09 -10.64
C ALA A 130 0.50 -0.20 -9.39
N GLY A 131 1.45 -0.17 -8.46
CA GLY A 131 1.35 0.59 -7.21
C GLY A 131 0.74 -0.17 -6.02
N ILE A 132 0.29 -1.41 -6.22
CA ILE A 132 -0.37 -2.21 -5.16
C ILE A 132 0.62 -2.64 -4.05
N GLY A 133 1.93 -2.73 -4.35
CA GLY A 133 2.97 -3.15 -3.39
C GLY A 133 3.07 -4.67 -3.20
N SER A 134 2.16 -5.46 -3.79
CA SER A 134 2.17 -6.92 -3.75
C SER A 134 1.83 -7.51 -5.12
N ILE A 135 2.30 -8.71 -5.37
CA ILE A 135 2.00 -9.48 -6.59
C ILE A 135 1.52 -10.87 -6.21
N ARG A 136 0.86 -11.55 -7.12
CA ARG A 136 0.48 -12.94 -6.90
C ARG A 136 1.71 -13.84 -6.77
N SER A 137 1.67 -14.79 -5.85
CA SER A 137 2.69 -15.84 -5.78
C SER A 137 2.62 -16.72 -7.04
N VAL A 138 3.73 -17.40 -7.38
CA VAL A 138 3.81 -18.36 -8.49
C VAL A 138 2.70 -19.41 -8.38
N GLU A 139 2.46 -19.92 -7.19
CA GLU A 139 1.41 -20.92 -6.92
C GLU A 139 0.00 -20.38 -7.21
N SER A 140 -0.32 -19.18 -6.70
CA SER A 140 -1.61 -18.53 -6.95
C SER A 140 -1.82 -18.21 -8.43
N MET A 141 -0.77 -17.76 -9.12
CA MET A 141 -0.80 -17.50 -10.56
C MET A 141 -1.02 -18.78 -11.34
N THR A 142 -0.32 -19.86 -10.98
CA THR A 142 -0.46 -21.19 -11.58
C THR A 142 -1.91 -21.68 -11.51
N LEU A 143 -2.56 -21.58 -10.36
CA LEU A 143 -3.95 -21.99 -10.20
C LEU A 143 -4.92 -21.17 -11.09
N ALA A 144 -4.66 -19.88 -11.24
CA ALA A 144 -5.47 -19.05 -12.14
C ALA A 144 -5.28 -19.45 -13.61
N ILE A 145 -4.05 -19.68 -14.03
CA ILE A 145 -3.71 -20.13 -15.40
C ILE A 145 -4.30 -21.50 -15.69
N LEU A 146 -4.22 -22.44 -14.75
CA LEU A 146 -4.84 -23.77 -14.91
C LEU A 146 -6.35 -23.69 -15.15
N ARG A 147 -7.04 -22.79 -14.46
CA ARG A 147 -8.48 -22.56 -14.70
C ARG A 147 -8.73 -22.07 -16.11
N LEU A 148 -7.97 -21.06 -16.58
CA LEU A 148 -8.09 -20.52 -17.92
C LEU A 148 -7.80 -21.60 -18.99
N ILE A 149 -6.73 -22.38 -18.82
CA ILE A 149 -6.41 -23.49 -19.72
C ILE A 149 -7.58 -24.48 -19.75
N GLY A 150 -8.10 -24.87 -18.59
CA GLY A 150 -9.21 -25.82 -18.51
C GLY A 150 -10.52 -25.27 -19.11
N GLU A 151 -10.76 -23.96 -19.07
CA GLU A 151 -11.88 -23.30 -19.72
C GLU A 151 -11.73 -23.31 -21.24
N GLU A 152 -10.54 -22.96 -21.74
CA GLU A 152 -10.27 -22.95 -23.18
C GLU A 152 -10.30 -24.37 -23.80
N MET A 153 -9.76 -25.35 -23.11
CA MET A 153 -9.76 -26.76 -23.57
C MET A 153 -11.16 -27.39 -23.60
N ARG A 154 -12.13 -26.85 -22.86
CA ARG A 154 -13.52 -27.34 -22.87
C ARG A 154 -14.39 -26.71 -23.94
N LYS A 155 -13.88 -25.73 -24.69
CA LYS A 155 -14.66 -25.10 -25.77
C LYS A 155 -14.78 -26.03 -26.97
N ASP A 156 -15.97 -26.12 -27.54
CA ASP A 156 -16.21 -26.89 -28.74
C ASP A 156 -15.27 -26.46 -29.89
N ARG A 157 -14.72 -27.45 -30.61
CA ARG A 157 -13.82 -27.25 -31.75
C ARG A 157 -12.42 -26.70 -31.40
N THR A 158 -12.00 -26.76 -30.15
CA THR A 158 -10.63 -26.45 -29.75
C THR A 158 -9.73 -27.67 -30.00
N ALA A 159 -8.82 -27.58 -30.98
CA ALA A 159 -7.87 -28.64 -31.28
C ALA A 159 -6.53 -28.48 -30.52
N ARG A 160 -6.17 -27.24 -30.19
CA ARG A 160 -4.91 -26.91 -29.51
C ARG A 160 -5.05 -25.65 -28.68
N VAL A 161 -4.50 -25.67 -27.46
CA VAL A 161 -4.34 -24.51 -26.57
C VAL A 161 -2.85 -24.23 -26.39
N ILE A 162 -2.42 -23.03 -26.71
CA ILE A 162 -1.04 -22.58 -26.50
C ILE A 162 -1.06 -21.59 -25.33
N ALA A 163 -0.42 -21.96 -24.22
CA ALA A 163 -0.32 -21.12 -23.03
C ALA A 163 1.10 -20.58 -22.90
N GLU A 164 1.24 -19.29 -23.18
CA GLU A 164 2.50 -18.57 -22.97
C GLU A 164 2.52 -18.01 -21.54
N VAL A 165 3.48 -18.44 -20.73
CA VAL A 165 3.52 -18.17 -19.29
C VAL A 165 4.92 -17.80 -18.81
N PRO A 166 5.07 -17.08 -17.66
CA PRO A 166 6.36 -16.84 -17.05
C PRO A 166 7.14 -18.14 -16.80
N VAL A 167 8.47 -18.10 -16.91
CA VAL A 167 9.34 -19.29 -16.76
C VAL A 167 9.13 -19.97 -15.42
N ASP A 168 9.02 -19.21 -14.33
CA ASP A 168 8.79 -19.77 -12.98
C ASP A 168 7.45 -20.52 -12.88
N VAL A 169 6.41 -19.98 -13.50
CA VAL A 169 5.09 -20.62 -13.57
C VAL A 169 5.12 -21.86 -14.44
N ALA A 170 5.79 -21.83 -15.59
CA ALA A 170 5.95 -22.99 -16.44
C ALA A 170 6.68 -24.12 -15.71
N THR A 171 7.77 -23.78 -15.02
CA THR A 171 8.54 -24.74 -14.21
C THR A 171 7.68 -25.38 -13.11
N TYR A 172 6.90 -24.57 -12.40
CA TYR A 172 5.99 -25.06 -11.37
C TYR A 172 4.88 -25.94 -11.95
N LEU A 173 4.29 -25.55 -13.09
CA LEU A 173 3.28 -26.35 -13.79
C LEU A 173 3.81 -27.73 -14.19
N ILE A 174 4.98 -27.78 -14.79
CA ILE A 174 5.58 -29.01 -15.31
C ILE A 174 5.99 -29.96 -14.16
N ASN A 175 6.52 -29.42 -13.06
CA ASN A 175 7.03 -30.22 -11.95
C ASN A 175 5.91 -30.61 -10.96
N GLU A 176 5.13 -29.64 -10.50
CA GLU A 176 4.20 -29.84 -9.39
C GLU A 176 2.76 -30.16 -9.84
N LYS A 177 2.40 -29.80 -11.07
CA LYS A 177 1.02 -29.98 -11.59
C LYS A 177 0.95 -30.85 -12.82
N ARG A 178 1.97 -31.65 -13.08
CA ARG A 178 2.07 -32.54 -14.25
C ARG A 178 0.90 -33.48 -14.41
N ASP A 179 0.46 -34.13 -13.33
CA ASP A 179 -0.65 -35.07 -13.37
C ASP A 179 -1.98 -34.38 -13.68
N TRP A 180 -2.13 -33.13 -13.24
CA TRP A 180 -3.30 -32.32 -13.51
C TRP A 180 -3.35 -31.89 -14.99
N LEU A 181 -2.21 -31.54 -15.58
CA LEU A 181 -2.09 -31.21 -17.02
C LEU A 181 -2.44 -32.42 -17.87
N ARG A 182 -1.94 -33.61 -17.55
CA ARG A 182 -2.28 -34.87 -18.21
C ARG A 182 -3.77 -35.18 -18.12
N THR A 183 -4.37 -35.00 -16.94
CA THR A 183 -5.80 -35.20 -16.74
C THR A 183 -6.66 -34.24 -17.61
N LEU A 184 -6.19 -33.04 -17.85
CA LEU A 184 -6.87 -32.10 -18.74
C LEU A 184 -6.79 -32.55 -20.21
N GLU A 185 -5.61 -32.97 -20.67
CA GLU A 185 -5.42 -33.48 -22.03
C GLU A 185 -6.24 -34.78 -22.26
N ASP A 186 -6.24 -35.72 -21.29
CA ASP A 186 -7.01 -36.94 -21.37
C ASP A 186 -8.53 -36.74 -21.41
N LYS A 187 -9.02 -35.62 -20.83
CA LYS A 187 -10.45 -35.27 -20.77
C LYS A 187 -10.93 -34.41 -21.95
N SER A 188 -10.02 -33.82 -22.67
CA SER A 188 -10.29 -32.97 -23.83
C SER A 188 -9.56 -33.54 -25.03
N ASP A 189 -10.16 -33.50 -26.22
CA ASP A 189 -9.49 -33.86 -27.46
C ASP A 189 -8.49 -32.76 -27.94
N ALA A 190 -8.10 -31.86 -27.07
CA ALA A 190 -7.26 -30.71 -27.36
C ALA A 190 -5.82 -30.91 -26.85
N GLU A 191 -4.83 -30.59 -27.68
CA GLU A 191 -3.42 -30.57 -27.30
C GLU A 191 -3.08 -29.32 -26.50
N LEU A 192 -2.33 -29.46 -25.40
CA LEU A 192 -1.82 -28.33 -24.62
C LEU A 192 -0.33 -28.11 -24.85
N VAL A 193 0.02 -26.91 -25.31
CA VAL A 193 1.41 -26.49 -25.50
C VAL A 193 1.74 -25.37 -24.51
N LEU A 194 2.66 -25.64 -23.57
CA LEU A 194 3.19 -24.65 -22.64
C LEU A 194 4.44 -24.00 -23.21
N VAL A 195 4.43 -22.69 -23.34
CA VAL A 195 5.55 -21.89 -23.86
C VAL A 195 6.09 -21.00 -22.73
N PRO A 196 7.25 -21.36 -22.13
CA PRO A 196 7.91 -20.48 -21.16
C PRO A 196 8.41 -19.20 -21.84
N ASN A 197 8.05 -18.04 -21.30
CA ASN A 197 8.50 -16.74 -21.80
C ASN A 197 9.07 -15.89 -20.65
N ASN A 198 10.35 -15.49 -20.75
CA ASN A 198 11.03 -14.66 -19.75
C ASN A 198 10.70 -13.15 -19.87
N HIS A 199 9.98 -12.74 -20.91
CA HIS A 199 9.48 -11.36 -21.03
C HIS A 199 8.15 -11.17 -20.29
N ILE A 200 7.40 -12.24 -20.02
CA ILE A 200 6.20 -12.21 -19.19
C ILE A 200 6.63 -12.37 -17.73
N LYS A 201 6.20 -11.45 -16.89
CA LYS A 201 6.53 -11.47 -15.46
C LYS A 201 5.28 -11.80 -14.62
N THR A 202 5.51 -12.53 -13.55
CA THR A 202 4.49 -12.79 -12.51
C THR A 202 4.16 -11.51 -11.78
#